data_2e3d690b851c8fb782601936e6f5333f
#
_entry.id   2e3d690b851c8fb782601936e6f5333f
#
_cell.length_a   1.000
_cell.length_b   1.000
_cell.length_c   1.000
_cell.angle_alpha   90.00
_cell.angle_beta   90.00
_cell.angle_gamma   90.00
#
_symmetry.space_group_name_H-M   'P 1'
#
loop_
_entity.id
_entity.type
_entity.pdbx_description
1 polymer ?
#
loop_
_entity_poly.entity_id
_entity_poly.type
_entity_poly.pdbx_seq_one_letter_code
_entity_poly.pdbx_strand_id
1 'polypeptide(L)'
;MRRLLTGILTTTLLLLNTVVLICPLLVFALLKLVLPGRGRDYASAAVMWVAETWSEIDKAIFALCIPTQWDIRGVDRLRKDTSYLAVSNHQTWVDIPALIESLNRRTPFFKFFLKKELIWVPFLGLAWWALITRS
;
A
#
# COMPACT_ATOMS: atom_id res chain seq x y z
N MET A 1 26.80 6.61 -13.36
CA MET A 1 27.01 5.30 -12.71
C MET A 1 26.32 5.22 -11.35
N ARG A 2 26.62 6.10 -10.39
CA ARG A 2 26.01 6.09 -9.02
C ARG A 2 24.48 6.14 -9.03
N ARG A 3 23.85 7.03 -9.83
CA ARG A 3 22.39 7.14 -9.94
C ARG A 3 21.73 5.88 -10.48
N LEU A 4 22.36 5.21 -11.44
CA LEU A 4 21.85 3.96 -12.00
C LEU A 4 21.89 2.83 -10.96
N LEU A 5 22.98 2.71 -10.22
CA LEU A 5 23.12 1.73 -9.13
C LEU A 5 22.08 1.96 -8.03
N THR A 6 21.89 3.22 -7.62
CA THR A 6 20.84 3.57 -6.65
C THR A 6 19.45 3.19 -7.17
N GLY A 7 19.14 3.50 -8.42
CA GLY A 7 17.85 3.13 -9.03
C GLY A 7 17.63 1.62 -9.07
N ILE A 8 18.63 0.84 -9.49
CA ILE A 8 18.56 -0.63 -9.50
C ILE A 8 18.36 -1.16 -8.09
N LEU A 9 19.15 -0.69 -7.12
CA LEU A 9 19.03 -1.11 -5.72
C LEU A 9 17.62 -0.82 -5.16
N THR A 10 17.13 0.41 -5.35
CA THR A 10 15.79 0.81 -4.88
C THR A 10 14.71 -0.07 -5.48
N THR A 11 14.73 -0.26 -6.82
CA THR A 11 13.75 -1.10 -7.50
C THR A 11 13.81 -2.55 -7.02
N THR A 12 14.99 -3.10 -6.82
CA THR A 12 15.18 -4.47 -6.33
C THR A 12 14.61 -4.61 -4.91
N LEU A 13 14.87 -3.65 -4.01
CA LEU A 13 14.36 -3.67 -2.65
C LEU A 13 12.83 -3.55 -2.61
N LEU A 14 12.24 -2.66 -3.42
CA LEU A 14 10.78 -2.52 -3.52
C LEU A 14 10.11 -3.79 -4.06
N LEU A 15 10.70 -4.41 -5.09
CA LEU A 15 10.21 -5.69 -5.61
C LEU A 15 10.31 -6.80 -4.57
N LEU A 16 11.43 -6.90 -3.88
CA LEU A 16 11.62 -7.90 -2.83
C LEU A 16 10.60 -7.71 -1.69
N ASN A 17 10.40 -6.48 -1.20
CA ASN A 17 9.39 -6.16 -0.22
C ASN A 17 7.99 -6.59 -0.69
N THR A 18 7.63 -6.27 -1.93
CA THR A 18 6.34 -6.64 -2.50
C THR A 18 6.18 -8.18 -2.58
N VAL A 19 7.18 -8.90 -3.09
CA VAL A 19 7.13 -10.37 -3.20
C VAL A 19 7.02 -11.04 -1.83
N VAL A 20 7.75 -10.54 -0.83
CA VAL A 20 7.71 -11.11 0.53
C VAL A 20 6.35 -10.88 1.19
N LEU A 21 5.80 -9.67 1.10
CA LEU A 21 4.57 -9.32 1.81
C LEU A 21 3.29 -9.71 1.07
N ILE A 22 3.33 -9.99 -0.23
CA ILE A 22 2.16 -10.50 -0.94
C ILE A 22 1.77 -11.91 -0.46
N CYS A 23 2.72 -12.73 -0.03
CA CYS A 23 2.44 -14.07 0.47
C CYS A 23 1.53 -14.05 1.72
N PRO A 24 1.89 -13.39 2.83
CA PRO A 24 1.01 -13.30 3.99
C PRO A 24 -0.29 -12.55 3.68
N LEU A 25 -0.27 -11.54 2.83
CA LEU A 25 -1.47 -10.83 2.40
C LEU A 25 -2.47 -11.76 1.74
N LEU A 26 -2.03 -12.61 0.81
CA LEU A 26 -2.88 -13.59 0.13
C LEU A 26 -3.40 -14.66 1.09
N VAL A 27 -2.56 -15.15 2.02
CA VAL A 27 -2.98 -16.11 3.04
C VAL A 27 -4.12 -15.53 3.88
N PHE A 28 -3.96 -14.32 4.41
CA PHE A 28 -5.00 -13.67 5.20
C PHE A 28 -6.24 -13.32 4.37
N ALA A 29 -6.07 -12.97 3.09
CA ALA A 29 -7.19 -12.74 2.18
C ALA A 29 -8.01 -14.02 1.95
N LEU A 30 -7.37 -15.16 1.77
CA LEU A 30 -8.04 -16.46 1.66
C LEU A 30 -8.73 -16.84 2.97
N LEU A 31 -8.08 -16.66 4.11
CA LEU A 31 -8.69 -16.88 5.42
C LEU A 31 -9.94 -16.02 5.62
N LYS A 32 -9.91 -14.76 5.20
CA LYS A 32 -11.06 -13.85 5.22
C LYS A 32 -12.27 -14.39 4.43
N LEU A 33 -12.05 -15.18 3.37
CA LEU A 33 -13.14 -15.78 2.60
C LEU A 33 -13.77 -16.98 3.28
N VAL A 34 -12.94 -17.78 3.98
CA VAL A 34 -13.35 -19.05 4.58
C VAL A 34 -13.89 -18.87 5.99
N LEU A 35 -13.32 -17.93 6.76
CA LEU A 35 -13.69 -17.73 8.16
C LEU A 35 -14.96 -16.88 8.31
N PRO A 36 -15.95 -17.30 9.09
CA PRO A 36 -17.11 -16.51 9.45
C PRO A 36 -16.89 -15.67 10.72
N GLY A 37 -17.71 -14.65 10.93
CA GLY A 37 -17.79 -13.88 12.18
C GLY A 37 -16.46 -13.26 12.59
N ARG A 38 -16.09 -13.34 13.85
CA ARG A 38 -14.87 -12.76 14.42
C ARG A 38 -13.57 -13.22 13.73
N GLY A 39 -13.52 -14.45 13.23
CA GLY A 39 -12.36 -14.95 12.49
C GLY A 39 -12.10 -14.14 11.22
N ARG A 40 -13.16 -13.74 10.53
CA ARG A 40 -13.09 -12.87 9.37
C ARG A 40 -12.61 -11.45 9.71
N ASP A 41 -13.07 -10.91 10.86
CA ASP A 41 -12.64 -9.58 11.30
C ASP A 41 -11.13 -9.56 11.61
N TYR A 42 -10.62 -10.60 12.28
CA TYR A 42 -9.18 -10.75 12.51
C TYR A 42 -8.39 -10.90 11.21
N ALA A 43 -8.88 -11.70 10.26
CA ALA A 43 -8.23 -11.85 8.96
C ALA A 43 -8.23 -10.52 8.19
N SER A 44 -9.31 -9.75 8.25
CA SER A 44 -9.40 -8.41 7.64
C SER A 44 -8.41 -7.44 8.28
N ALA A 45 -8.31 -7.43 9.61
CA ALA A 45 -7.34 -6.60 10.32
C ALA A 45 -5.88 -7.00 9.96
N ALA A 46 -5.61 -8.30 9.81
CA ALA A 46 -4.30 -8.80 9.39
C ALA A 46 -3.95 -8.36 7.96
N VAL A 47 -4.89 -8.42 7.01
CA VAL A 47 -4.69 -7.89 5.64
C VAL A 47 -4.32 -6.41 5.68
N MET A 48 -5.05 -5.62 6.46
CA MET A 48 -4.77 -4.18 6.59
C MET A 48 -3.40 -3.92 7.22
N TRP A 49 -3.05 -4.69 8.26
CA TRP A 49 -1.75 -4.58 8.92
C TRP A 49 -0.59 -4.92 7.96
N VAL A 50 -0.73 -5.97 7.15
CA VAL A 50 0.28 -6.33 6.13
C VAL A 50 0.42 -5.21 5.10
N ALA A 51 -0.69 -4.62 4.62
CA ALA A 51 -0.67 -3.53 3.65
C ALA A 51 -0.03 -2.25 4.23
N GLU A 52 -0.34 -1.90 5.49
CA GLU A 52 0.29 -0.77 6.19
C GLU A 52 1.79 -1.02 6.37
N THR A 53 2.19 -2.24 6.74
CA THR A 53 3.59 -2.63 6.92
C THR A 53 4.37 -2.58 5.59
N TRP A 54 3.77 -3.06 4.51
CA TRP A 54 4.32 -2.93 3.16
C TRP A 54 4.63 -1.48 2.82
N SER A 55 3.69 -0.58 3.07
CA SER A 55 3.86 0.86 2.83
C SER A 55 4.96 1.49 3.69
N GLU A 56 5.08 1.09 4.96
CA GLU A 56 6.14 1.61 5.86
C GLU A 56 7.54 1.15 5.43
N ILE A 57 7.67 -0.10 4.96
CA ILE A 57 8.95 -0.60 4.45
C ILE A 57 9.32 0.12 3.15
N ASP A 58 8.36 0.32 2.23
CA ASP A 58 8.60 1.09 1.00
C ASP A 58 9.05 2.52 1.30
N LYS A 59 8.40 3.18 2.26
CA LYS A 59 8.81 4.48 2.77
C LYS A 59 10.25 4.48 3.30
N ALA A 60 10.63 3.49 4.09
CA ALA A 60 11.99 3.36 4.61
C ALA A 60 13.01 3.15 3.48
N ILE A 61 12.67 2.33 2.47
CA ILE A 61 13.51 2.11 1.28
C ILE A 61 13.71 3.43 0.52
N PHE A 62 12.66 4.20 0.30
CA PHE A 62 12.76 5.51 -0.34
C PHE A 62 13.62 6.48 0.47
N ALA A 63 13.42 6.56 1.78
CA ALA A 63 14.20 7.44 2.65
C ALA A 63 15.70 7.10 2.64
N LEU A 64 16.04 5.81 2.58
CA LEU A 64 17.43 5.35 2.56
C LEU A 64 18.11 5.54 1.20
N CYS A 65 17.38 5.24 0.11
CA CYS A 65 17.96 5.22 -1.23
C CYS A 65 17.83 6.57 -1.96
N ILE A 66 16.75 7.30 -1.73
CA ILE A 66 16.42 8.54 -2.40
C ILE A 66 16.02 9.57 -1.34
N PRO A 67 16.98 10.28 -0.74
CA PRO A 67 16.69 11.28 0.27
C PRO A 67 15.78 12.36 -0.32
N THR A 68 14.52 12.32 0.08
CA THR A 68 13.47 13.24 -0.38
C THR A 68 12.98 14.05 0.82
N GLN A 69 12.88 15.36 0.66
CA GLN A 69 12.25 16.22 1.66
C GLN A 69 10.76 16.36 1.33
N TRP A 70 9.91 15.85 2.23
CA TRP A 70 8.47 15.93 2.09
C TRP A 70 7.93 17.16 2.83
N ASP A 71 7.26 18.06 2.12
CA ASP A 71 6.49 19.16 2.73
C ASP A 71 5.01 18.76 2.77
N ILE A 72 4.60 18.11 3.86
CA ILE A 72 3.24 17.61 4.04
C ILE A 72 2.50 18.54 4.99
N ARG A 73 1.42 19.18 4.52
CA ARG A 73 0.62 20.13 5.30
C ARG A 73 -0.84 19.74 5.35
N GLY A 74 -1.53 20.11 6.45
CA GLY A 74 -2.97 19.95 6.60
C GLY A 74 -3.46 18.53 6.94
N VAL A 75 -2.53 17.61 7.27
CA VAL A 75 -2.85 16.20 7.59
C VAL A 75 -3.18 15.97 9.07
N ASP A 76 -3.00 16.98 9.94
CA ASP A 76 -3.16 16.85 11.40
C ASP A 76 -4.61 16.60 11.83
N ARG A 77 -5.58 16.89 10.95
CA ARG A 77 -7.02 16.70 11.19
C ARG A 77 -7.54 15.36 10.68
N LEU A 78 -6.69 14.55 10.05
CA LEU A 78 -7.10 13.25 9.53
C LEU A 78 -7.24 12.23 10.67
N ARG A 79 -8.24 11.36 10.55
CA ARG A 79 -8.58 10.36 11.55
C ARG A 79 -8.72 8.97 10.91
N LYS A 80 -8.23 7.94 11.60
CA LYS A 80 -8.32 6.53 11.13
C LYS A 80 -9.73 5.95 11.13
N ASP A 81 -10.62 6.54 11.92
CA ASP A 81 -12.01 6.09 12.07
C ASP A 81 -13.00 6.77 11.11
N THR A 82 -12.50 7.56 10.18
CA THR A 82 -13.31 8.36 9.25
C THR A 82 -12.98 8.00 7.80
N SER A 83 -14.03 7.86 6.98
CA SER A 83 -13.85 7.63 5.54
C SER A 83 -13.60 8.95 4.80
N TYR A 84 -12.65 8.94 3.89
CA TYR A 84 -12.27 10.10 3.07
C TYR A 84 -12.32 9.76 1.59
N LEU A 85 -12.69 10.72 0.77
CA LEU A 85 -12.45 10.69 -0.67
C LEU A 85 -11.22 11.56 -0.96
N ALA A 86 -10.13 10.92 -1.34
CA ALA A 86 -8.91 11.61 -1.74
C ALA A 86 -8.92 11.85 -3.26
N VAL A 87 -8.75 13.10 -3.65
CA VAL A 87 -8.63 13.50 -5.05
C VAL A 87 -7.29 14.20 -5.21
N SER A 88 -6.48 13.74 -6.13
CA SER A 88 -5.17 14.35 -6.42
C SER A 88 -4.90 14.39 -7.92
N ASN A 89 -4.08 15.35 -8.34
CA ASN A 89 -3.49 15.33 -9.67
C ASN A 89 -2.52 14.16 -9.76
N HIS A 90 -2.68 13.32 -10.78
CA HIS A 90 -1.78 12.20 -11.02
C HIS A 90 -0.97 12.47 -12.30
N GLN A 91 0.26 12.90 -12.13
CA GLN A 91 1.14 13.27 -13.23
C GLN A 91 2.28 12.27 -13.42
N THR A 92 2.72 11.62 -12.34
CA THR A 92 3.87 10.72 -12.35
C THR A 92 3.66 9.54 -11.40
N TRP A 93 4.47 8.49 -11.57
CA TRP A 93 4.49 7.35 -10.64
C TRP A 93 4.90 7.74 -9.20
N VAL A 94 5.56 8.89 -9.02
CA VAL A 94 5.98 9.41 -7.72
C VAL A 94 4.79 9.87 -6.87
N ASP A 95 3.65 10.17 -7.49
CA ASP A 95 2.45 10.61 -6.78
C ASP A 95 1.89 9.51 -5.86
N ILE A 96 2.06 8.24 -6.22
CA ILE A 96 1.63 7.10 -5.38
C ILE A 96 2.44 7.02 -4.08
N PRO A 97 3.80 6.97 -4.11
CA PRO A 97 4.59 7.11 -2.89
C PRO A 97 4.30 8.35 -2.08
N ALA A 98 4.04 9.49 -2.72
CA ALA A 98 3.70 10.74 -2.03
C ALA A 98 2.36 10.65 -1.27
N LEU A 99 1.35 10.04 -1.86
CA LEU A 99 0.07 9.76 -1.19
C LEU A 99 0.24 8.80 -0.03
N ILE A 100 1.02 7.72 -0.23
CA ILE A 100 1.33 6.76 0.83
C ILE A 100 2.03 7.47 2.00
N GLU A 101 3.08 8.27 1.74
CA GLU A 101 3.80 9.02 2.77
C GLU A 101 2.89 9.96 3.54
N SER A 102 1.98 10.64 2.83
CA SER A 102 1.09 11.63 3.42
C SER A 102 -0.03 11.04 4.25
N LEU A 103 -0.59 9.90 3.87
CA LEU A 103 -1.86 9.39 4.38
C LEU A 103 -1.72 8.08 5.17
N ASN A 104 -0.66 7.29 4.98
CA ASN A 104 -0.50 6.01 5.67
C ASN A 104 -0.55 6.19 7.18
N ARG A 105 -1.30 5.32 7.86
CA ARG A 105 -1.58 5.34 9.31
C ARG A 105 -2.31 6.58 9.85
N ARG A 106 -2.59 7.58 9.01
CA ARG A 106 -3.38 8.78 9.40
C ARG A 106 -4.84 8.64 9.00
N THR A 107 -5.11 7.87 7.94
CA THR A 107 -6.44 7.50 7.48
C THR A 107 -6.59 5.97 7.46
N PRO A 108 -7.80 5.42 7.25
CA PRO A 108 -7.94 4.03 6.82
C PRO A 108 -7.08 3.80 5.58
N PHE A 109 -6.55 2.57 5.42
CA PHE A 109 -5.75 2.25 4.24
C PHE A 109 -6.57 2.52 2.98
N PHE A 110 -6.01 3.31 2.06
CA PHE A 110 -6.77 3.77 0.92
C PHE A 110 -6.95 2.70 -0.14
N LYS A 111 -8.11 2.76 -0.79
CA LYS A 111 -8.47 1.93 -1.93
C LYS A 111 -8.45 2.82 -3.16
N PHE A 112 -7.65 2.48 -4.15
CA PHE A 112 -7.58 3.24 -5.39
C PHE A 112 -8.69 2.83 -6.35
N PHE A 113 -9.24 3.77 -7.10
CA PHE A 113 -10.01 3.47 -8.30
C PHE A 113 -9.04 3.14 -9.43
N LEU A 114 -8.88 1.86 -9.73
CA LEU A 114 -8.01 1.39 -10.80
C LEU A 114 -8.81 1.24 -12.11
N LYS A 115 -8.12 1.43 -13.23
CA LYS A 115 -8.64 1.01 -14.53
C LYS A 115 -8.81 -0.50 -14.56
N LYS A 116 -9.86 -1.00 -15.23
CA LYS A 116 -10.16 -2.44 -15.33
C LYS A 116 -8.98 -3.27 -15.83
N GLU A 117 -8.16 -2.71 -16.71
CA GLU A 117 -7.00 -3.37 -17.30
C GLU A 117 -5.92 -3.72 -16.26
N LEU A 118 -5.80 -2.96 -15.18
CA LEU A 118 -4.83 -3.23 -14.11
C LEU A 118 -5.21 -4.44 -13.23
N ILE A 119 -6.46 -4.90 -13.28
CA ILE A 119 -6.88 -6.12 -12.58
C ILE A 119 -6.14 -7.36 -13.14
N TRP A 120 -5.77 -7.33 -14.42
CA TRP A 120 -5.06 -8.40 -15.10
C TRP A 120 -3.55 -8.42 -14.88
N VAL A 121 -3.00 -7.40 -14.20
CA VAL A 121 -1.58 -7.39 -13.83
C VAL A 121 -1.35 -8.43 -12.72
N PRO A 122 -0.48 -9.43 -12.93
CA PRO A 122 -0.18 -10.44 -11.92
C PRO A 122 0.23 -9.78 -10.60
N PHE A 123 -0.19 -10.37 -9.48
CA PHE A 123 0.02 -9.88 -8.12
C PHE A 123 -0.75 -8.60 -7.75
N LEU A 124 -0.82 -7.59 -8.61
CA LEU A 124 -1.54 -6.35 -8.33
C LEU A 124 -3.05 -6.59 -8.26
N GLY A 125 -3.59 -7.33 -9.23
CA GLY A 125 -5.01 -7.72 -9.25
C GLY A 125 -5.40 -8.56 -8.03
N LEU A 126 -4.55 -9.50 -7.61
CA LEU A 126 -4.78 -10.33 -6.42
C LEU A 126 -4.73 -9.51 -5.12
N ALA A 127 -3.74 -8.63 -4.97
CA ALA A 127 -3.63 -7.76 -3.81
C ALA A 127 -4.84 -6.81 -3.72
N TRP A 128 -5.27 -6.27 -4.85
CA TRP A 128 -6.43 -5.41 -4.94
C TRP A 128 -7.73 -6.14 -4.59
N TRP A 129 -7.90 -7.34 -5.13
CA TRP A 129 -9.03 -8.19 -4.81
C TRP A 129 -9.10 -8.50 -3.30
N ALA A 130 -7.96 -8.80 -2.68
CA ALA A 130 -7.85 -9.05 -1.25
C ALA A 130 -8.28 -7.85 -0.38
N LEU A 131 -7.96 -6.64 -0.82
CA LEU A 131 -8.30 -5.39 -0.11
C LEU A 131 -9.77 -5.00 -0.29
N ILE A 132 -10.38 -5.29 -1.46
CA ILE A 132 -11.74 -4.85 -1.79
C ILE A 132 -12.80 -5.86 -1.36
N THR A 133 -12.49 -7.15 -1.33
CA THR A 133 -13.48 -8.18 -1.10
C THR A 133 -14.14 -8.03 0.27
N ARG A 134 -15.34 -7.48 0.24
CA ARG A 134 -16.28 -7.33 1.36
C ARG A 134 -15.65 -6.74 2.63
N SER A 135 -15.39 -5.46 2.61
CA SER A 135 -15.32 -4.67 3.85
C SER A 135 -16.73 -4.39 4.35
#